data_2cc06db23a4c75690de746166fce8652
#
_entry.id   2cc06db23a4c75690de746166fce8652
#
_cell.length_a   1.000
_cell.length_b   1.000
_cell.length_c   1.000
_cell.angle_alpha   90.00
_cell.angle_beta   90.00
_cell.angle_gamma   90.00
#
_symmetry.space_group_name_H-M   'P 1'
#
loop_
_entity.id
_entity.type
_entity.pdbx_description
1 polymer ?
#
loop_
_entity_poly.entity_id
_entity_poly.type
_entity_poly.pdbx_seq_one_letter_code
_entity_poly.pdbx_strand_id
1 'polypeptide(L)'
;AELGLGDRVGFWNSITAGDFNGDGNMDLVAGNIGANSEYELYVKDGITWHHGDLSGGGVHEVFESYNGSSSGKLLPIRNLPSALRVIPFLRELYPTYAAYANATSMNIFGEQKSKLTAIRVTSLESVVMINRGDSLDVTPLPLEAQLAPVFGISVADFDADGSDDLFLAQNFFGTRPDFPRMDAGQGLLLKGEGDGGFKAMTSAISGIRLTGEQRGSAVADFDRDGRVDLLAG
;
A
#
# COMPACT_ATOMS: atom_id res chain seq x y z
N ALA A 1 -5.67 -20.87 -14.74
CA ALA A 1 -6.59 -20.78 -13.59
C ALA A 1 -6.47 -19.39 -13.01
N GLU A 2 -7.58 -18.71 -12.76
CA GLU A 2 -7.57 -17.45 -12.01
C GLU A 2 -7.33 -17.79 -10.54
N LEU A 3 -6.18 -17.38 -9.99
CA LEU A 3 -5.77 -17.63 -8.61
C LEU A 3 -6.55 -16.77 -7.58
N GLY A 4 -7.67 -16.15 -7.97
CA GLY A 4 -8.51 -15.36 -7.08
C GLY A 4 -7.97 -13.97 -6.73
N LEU A 5 -6.99 -13.46 -7.47
CA LEU A 5 -6.35 -12.16 -7.21
C LEU A 5 -6.98 -10.99 -7.99
N GLY A 6 -7.87 -11.26 -8.95
CA GLY A 6 -8.43 -10.23 -9.86
C GLY A 6 -9.17 -9.08 -9.16
N ASP A 7 -9.75 -9.34 -7.99
CA ASP A 7 -10.49 -8.35 -7.20
C ASP A 7 -9.62 -7.64 -6.14
N ARG A 8 -8.31 -7.97 -6.05
CA ARG A 8 -7.39 -7.36 -5.10
C ARG A 8 -6.64 -6.20 -5.73
N VAL A 9 -7.31 -5.09 -5.87
CA VAL A 9 -6.75 -3.85 -6.42
C VAL A 9 -6.27 -2.97 -5.27
N GLY A 10 -4.98 -2.63 -5.27
CA GLY A 10 -4.34 -1.86 -4.18
C GLY A 10 -3.15 -1.05 -4.67
N PHE A 11 -2.41 -0.50 -3.74
CA PHE A 11 -1.18 0.25 -3.97
C PHE A 11 0.04 -0.69 -3.85
N TRP A 12 0.04 -1.73 -4.65
CA TRP A 12 1.07 -2.75 -4.62
C TRP A 12 2.43 -2.20 -5.03
N ASN A 13 3.40 -2.21 -4.12
CA ASN A 13 4.72 -1.62 -4.33
C ASN A 13 5.82 -2.66 -4.52
N SER A 14 5.64 -3.86 -3.96
CA SER A 14 6.63 -4.94 -4.02
C SER A 14 5.95 -6.30 -4.00
N ILE A 15 6.66 -7.29 -4.56
CA ILE A 15 6.29 -8.70 -4.48
C ILE A 15 7.57 -9.54 -4.43
N THR A 16 7.56 -10.59 -3.64
CA THR A 16 8.64 -11.58 -3.57
C THR A 16 8.08 -12.97 -3.35
N ALA A 17 8.91 -14.00 -3.52
CA ALA A 17 8.52 -15.39 -3.36
C ALA A 17 9.45 -16.11 -2.38
N GLY A 18 8.92 -17.09 -1.67
CA GLY A 18 9.62 -18.00 -0.76
C GLY A 18 8.74 -19.21 -0.46
N ASP A 19 9.28 -20.22 0.19
CA ASP A 19 8.52 -21.38 0.70
C ASP A 19 8.25 -21.16 2.20
N PHE A 20 7.18 -20.41 2.51
CA PHE A 20 6.92 -19.94 3.87
C PHE A 20 6.26 -20.98 4.77
N ASN A 21 5.79 -22.10 4.21
CA ASN A 21 5.17 -23.18 4.97
C ASN A 21 5.91 -24.51 4.87
N GLY A 22 7.05 -24.57 4.15
CA GLY A 22 7.89 -25.74 4.02
C GLY A 22 7.29 -26.89 3.19
N ASP A 23 6.31 -26.58 2.31
CA ASP A 23 5.64 -27.62 1.50
C ASP A 23 6.30 -27.86 0.13
N GLY A 24 7.33 -27.10 -0.21
CA GLY A 24 8.08 -27.17 -1.47
C GLY A 24 7.44 -26.38 -2.62
N ASN A 25 6.30 -25.72 -2.42
CA ASN A 25 5.71 -24.81 -3.39
C ASN A 25 6.12 -23.38 -3.07
N MET A 26 6.32 -22.57 -4.12
CA MET A 26 6.62 -21.14 -3.92
C MET A 26 5.36 -20.38 -3.54
N ASP A 27 5.40 -19.74 -2.41
CA ASP A 27 4.43 -18.78 -1.90
C ASP A 27 4.81 -17.35 -2.31
N LEU A 28 3.93 -16.39 -2.09
CA LEU A 28 4.16 -14.98 -2.43
C LEU A 28 3.93 -14.08 -1.21
N VAL A 29 4.71 -13.01 -1.11
CA VAL A 29 4.45 -11.88 -0.21
C VAL A 29 4.37 -10.61 -1.02
N ALA A 30 3.35 -9.79 -0.78
CA ALA A 30 3.16 -8.52 -1.48
C ALA A 30 3.05 -7.35 -0.51
N GLY A 31 3.85 -6.31 -0.77
CA GLY A 31 3.85 -5.06 -0.03
C GLY A 31 2.88 -4.05 -0.62
N ASN A 32 2.11 -3.40 0.25
CA ASN A 32 1.10 -2.41 -0.08
C ASN A 32 1.30 -1.14 0.75
N ILE A 33 0.35 -0.20 0.71
CA ILE A 33 0.40 1.07 1.45
C ILE A 33 0.22 0.88 2.96
N GLY A 34 -0.42 -0.20 3.38
CA GLY A 34 -0.74 -0.46 4.78
C GLY A 34 -2.03 0.21 5.26
N ALA A 35 -2.47 -0.17 6.46
CA ALA A 35 -3.71 0.32 7.07
C ALA A 35 -3.55 1.67 7.80
N ASN A 36 -2.31 2.13 8.05
CA ASN A 36 -2.04 3.42 8.71
C ASN A 36 -2.00 4.57 7.69
N SER A 37 -3.07 4.72 6.92
CA SER A 37 -3.22 5.76 5.90
C SER A 37 -4.61 6.40 5.97
N GLU A 38 -4.79 7.57 5.33
CA GLU A 38 -6.13 8.20 5.24
C GLU A 38 -7.15 7.30 4.55
N TYR A 39 -6.71 6.40 3.68
CA TYR A 39 -7.56 5.50 2.92
C TYR A 39 -8.28 4.46 3.79
N GLU A 40 -7.72 4.12 4.96
CA GLU A 40 -8.35 3.19 5.91
C GLU A 40 -9.74 3.65 6.35
N LEU A 41 -9.95 4.97 6.43
CA LEU A 41 -11.25 5.56 6.78
C LEU A 41 -12.34 5.26 5.74
N TYR A 42 -11.94 5.00 4.48
CA TYR A 42 -12.83 4.93 3.34
C TYR A 42 -12.88 3.55 2.65
N VAL A 43 -11.90 2.67 2.91
CA VAL A 43 -11.77 1.41 2.15
C VAL A 43 -13.00 0.53 2.29
N LYS A 44 -13.65 0.51 3.46
CA LYS A 44 -14.89 -0.26 3.71
C LYS A 44 -16.08 0.22 2.87
N ASP A 45 -16.15 1.51 2.62
CA ASP A 45 -17.18 2.13 1.79
C ASP A 45 -16.83 2.03 0.29
N GLY A 46 -15.61 1.69 -0.03
CA GLY A 46 -15.05 1.58 -1.37
C GLY A 46 -14.44 2.89 -1.85
N ILE A 47 -13.15 2.82 -2.16
CA ILE A 47 -12.38 3.91 -2.75
C ILE A 47 -12.37 3.75 -4.26
N THR A 48 -12.54 4.85 -4.98
CA THR A 48 -12.42 4.88 -6.44
C THR A 48 -11.41 5.95 -6.84
N TRP A 49 -10.39 5.55 -7.58
CA TRP A 49 -9.47 6.45 -8.23
C TRP A 49 -9.95 6.75 -9.64
N HIS A 50 -10.09 8.03 -9.93
CA HIS A 50 -10.36 8.50 -11.28
C HIS A 50 -9.07 9.09 -11.84
N HIS A 51 -8.68 8.65 -13.02
CA HIS A 51 -7.50 9.19 -13.68
C HIS A 51 -7.81 9.56 -15.13
N GLY A 52 -7.14 10.61 -15.61
CA GLY A 52 -7.30 11.18 -16.93
C GLY A 52 -7.06 12.68 -16.90
N ASP A 53 -7.45 13.39 -17.96
CA ASP A 53 -7.37 14.84 -18.04
C ASP A 53 -8.55 15.48 -17.30
N LEU A 54 -8.39 15.67 -15.98
CA LEU A 54 -9.42 16.25 -15.11
C LEU A 54 -9.57 17.75 -15.29
N SER A 55 -8.46 18.44 -15.57
CA SER A 55 -8.43 19.89 -15.72
C SER A 55 -8.78 20.36 -17.13
N GLY A 56 -8.78 19.47 -18.12
CA GLY A 56 -8.91 19.82 -19.55
C GLY A 56 -7.63 20.41 -20.16
N GLY A 57 -6.51 20.34 -19.43
CA GLY A 57 -5.21 20.89 -19.83
C GLY A 57 -4.29 19.92 -20.57
N GLY A 58 -4.74 18.69 -20.86
CA GLY A 58 -3.94 17.65 -21.51
C GLY A 58 -2.97 16.93 -20.58
N VAL A 59 -3.07 17.14 -19.26
CA VAL A 59 -2.26 16.47 -18.24
C VAL A 59 -3.08 15.35 -17.60
N HIS A 60 -2.46 14.19 -17.42
CA HIS A 60 -3.08 13.09 -16.67
C HIS A 60 -2.95 13.35 -15.16
N GLU A 61 -4.09 13.41 -14.51
CA GLU A 61 -4.22 13.64 -13.07
C GLU A 61 -4.95 12.48 -12.42
N VAL A 62 -4.85 12.39 -11.09
CA VAL A 62 -5.56 11.40 -10.28
C VAL A 62 -6.42 12.12 -9.25
N PHE A 63 -7.65 11.66 -9.08
CA PHE A 63 -8.58 12.19 -8.09
C PHE A 63 -9.26 11.05 -7.34
N GLU A 64 -9.11 11.04 -6.02
CA GLU A 64 -9.61 10.00 -5.15
C GLU A 64 -11.01 10.34 -4.63
N SER A 65 -11.87 9.35 -4.66
CA SER A 65 -13.25 9.43 -4.21
C SER A 65 -13.61 8.22 -3.35
N TYR A 66 -14.64 8.34 -2.53
CA TYR A 66 -15.20 7.23 -1.76
C TYR A 66 -16.74 7.23 -1.87
N ASN A 67 -17.35 6.06 -1.65
CA ASN A 67 -18.80 5.95 -1.60
C ASN A 67 -19.31 6.42 -0.23
N GLY A 68 -20.05 7.52 -0.20
CA GLY A 68 -20.69 7.99 1.03
C GLY A 68 -21.79 7.02 1.46
N SER A 69 -21.55 6.26 2.53
CA SER A 69 -22.43 5.17 3.01
C SER A 69 -23.86 5.62 3.29
N SER A 70 -24.06 6.86 3.75
CA SER A 70 -25.40 7.42 4.01
C SER A 70 -26.08 8.02 2.79
N SER A 71 -25.34 8.41 1.76
CA SER A 71 -25.88 9.13 0.60
C SER A 71 -25.90 8.31 -0.69
N GLY A 72 -25.15 7.21 -0.76
CA GLY A 72 -24.89 6.45 -1.98
C GLY A 72 -24.18 7.23 -3.08
N LYS A 73 -23.64 8.42 -2.74
CA LYS A 73 -22.95 9.31 -3.68
C LYS A 73 -21.45 9.13 -3.59
N LEU A 74 -20.78 9.31 -4.71
CA LEU A 74 -19.33 9.33 -4.78
C LEU A 74 -18.82 10.71 -4.34
N LEU A 75 -18.12 10.75 -3.21
CA LEU A 75 -17.64 11.95 -2.55
C LEU A 75 -16.11 12.08 -2.68
N PRO A 76 -15.57 13.31 -2.77
CA PRO A 76 -14.12 13.52 -2.83
C PRO A 76 -13.44 13.18 -1.49
N ILE A 77 -12.30 12.49 -1.54
CA ILE A 77 -11.40 12.31 -0.39
C ILE A 77 -10.60 13.60 -0.15
N ARG A 78 -10.22 14.30 -1.24
CA ARG A 78 -9.44 15.53 -1.15
C ARG A 78 -10.25 16.66 -0.56
N ASN A 79 -9.64 17.42 0.36
CA ASN A 79 -10.17 18.71 0.79
C ASN A 79 -10.11 19.76 -0.33
N LEU A 80 -10.81 20.89 -0.18
CA LEU A 80 -10.87 21.92 -1.22
C LEU A 80 -9.48 22.46 -1.63
N PRO A 81 -8.56 22.83 -0.73
CA PRO A 81 -7.21 23.26 -1.13
C PRO A 81 -6.44 22.23 -1.95
N SER A 82 -6.55 20.97 -1.60
CA SER A 82 -5.89 19.88 -2.32
C SER A 82 -6.52 19.61 -3.69
N ALA A 83 -7.85 19.71 -3.78
CA ALA A 83 -8.58 19.60 -5.04
C ALA A 83 -8.23 20.75 -6.00
N LEU A 84 -8.10 22.00 -5.49
CA LEU A 84 -7.72 23.18 -6.27
C LEU A 84 -6.32 23.10 -6.88
N ARG A 85 -5.42 22.29 -6.32
CA ARG A 85 -4.08 22.08 -6.92
C ARG A 85 -4.14 21.24 -8.18
N VAL A 86 -5.09 20.31 -8.24
CA VAL A 86 -5.30 19.43 -9.40
C VAL A 86 -6.24 20.06 -10.40
N ILE A 87 -7.31 20.70 -9.92
CA ILE A 87 -8.38 21.28 -10.72
C ILE A 87 -8.59 22.75 -10.32
N PRO A 88 -7.77 23.70 -10.82
CA PRO A 88 -7.81 25.09 -10.36
C PRO A 88 -9.14 25.81 -10.58
N PHE A 89 -9.88 25.49 -11.64
CA PHE A 89 -11.17 26.11 -11.95
C PHE A 89 -12.27 25.80 -10.93
N LEU A 90 -12.08 24.82 -10.05
CA LEU A 90 -13.03 24.54 -8.96
C LEU A 90 -13.24 25.75 -8.03
N ARG A 91 -12.32 26.72 -8.01
CA ARG A 91 -12.48 27.96 -7.24
C ARG A 91 -13.70 28.77 -7.67
N GLU A 92 -14.03 28.76 -8.96
CA GLU A 92 -15.19 29.43 -9.50
C GLU A 92 -16.48 28.68 -9.17
N LEU A 93 -16.46 27.37 -9.22
CA LEU A 93 -17.61 26.51 -8.95
C LEU A 93 -17.90 26.37 -7.45
N TYR A 94 -16.85 26.31 -6.62
CA TYR A 94 -16.92 26.10 -5.18
C TYR A 94 -16.11 27.16 -4.42
N PRO A 95 -16.62 28.38 -4.31
CA PRO A 95 -15.87 29.51 -3.71
C PRO A 95 -15.70 29.37 -2.19
N THR A 96 -16.44 28.46 -1.54
CA THR A 96 -16.38 28.24 -0.09
C THR A 96 -16.24 26.76 0.25
N TYR A 97 -15.70 26.47 1.44
CA TYR A 97 -15.66 25.10 1.97
C TYR A 97 -17.05 24.46 2.10
N ALA A 98 -18.05 25.25 2.50
CA ALA A 98 -19.43 24.76 2.62
C ALA A 98 -20.03 24.34 1.28
N ALA A 99 -19.73 25.09 0.20
CA ALA A 99 -20.14 24.73 -1.14
C ALA A 99 -19.47 23.44 -1.60
N TYR A 100 -18.17 23.30 -1.35
CA TYR A 100 -17.40 22.10 -1.72
C TYR A 100 -17.82 20.86 -0.90
N ALA A 101 -18.13 21.02 0.39
CA ALA A 101 -18.57 19.91 1.25
C ALA A 101 -19.85 19.20 0.76
N ASN A 102 -20.65 19.89 -0.06
CA ASN A 102 -21.85 19.32 -0.67
C ASN A 102 -21.61 18.80 -2.10
N ALA A 103 -20.39 18.95 -2.63
CA ALA A 103 -20.05 18.51 -3.96
C ALA A 103 -19.91 16.98 -4.03
N THR A 104 -20.34 16.39 -5.14
CA THR A 104 -19.98 15.02 -5.49
C THR A 104 -18.82 15.01 -6.46
N SER A 105 -18.05 13.92 -6.50
CA SER A 105 -16.97 13.79 -7.48
C SER A 105 -17.47 13.91 -8.91
N MET A 106 -18.67 13.39 -9.19
CA MET A 106 -19.29 13.53 -10.52
C MET A 106 -19.61 14.98 -10.89
N ASN A 107 -20.01 15.80 -9.92
CA ASN A 107 -20.21 17.25 -10.14
C ASN A 107 -18.88 17.98 -10.37
N ILE A 108 -17.83 17.57 -9.64
CA ILE A 108 -16.48 18.13 -9.79
C ILE A 108 -15.92 17.85 -11.20
N PHE A 109 -16.10 16.64 -11.69
CA PHE A 109 -15.58 16.23 -13.01
C PHE A 109 -16.34 16.86 -14.18
N GLY A 110 -17.60 17.22 -13.98
CA GLY A 110 -18.41 17.87 -15.01
C GLY A 110 -18.44 17.07 -16.33
N GLU A 111 -18.07 17.75 -17.41
CA GLU A 111 -18.02 17.12 -18.76
C GLU A 111 -16.84 16.15 -18.92
N GLN A 112 -15.77 16.29 -18.13
CA GLN A 112 -14.60 15.43 -18.22
C GLN A 112 -14.87 13.99 -17.75
N LYS A 113 -15.93 13.76 -16.96
CA LYS A 113 -16.28 12.45 -16.39
C LYS A 113 -16.28 11.28 -17.42
N SER A 114 -16.68 11.56 -18.66
CA SER A 114 -16.73 10.56 -19.74
C SER A 114 -15.37 10.16 -20.29
N LYS A 115 -14.32 10.93 -19.97
CA LYS A 115 -12.92 10.71 -20.41
C LYS A 115 -12.05 10.11 -19.31
N LEU A 116 -12.60 9.91 -18.11
CA LEU A 116 -11.87 9.39 -16.98
C LEU A 116 -12.00 7.86 -16.91
N THR A 117 -10.90 7.22 -16.55
CA THR A 117 -10.91 5.82 -16.14
C THR A 117 -11.08 5.74 -14.64
N ALA A 118 -11.92 4.83 -14.16
CA ALA A 118 -12.16 4.59 -12.75
C ALA A 118 -11.57 3.24 -12.33
N ILE A 119 -10.78 3.24 -11.25
CA ILE A 119 -10.20 2.05 -10.65
C ILE A 119 -10.69 1.97 -9.21
N ARG A 120 -11.36 0.87 -8.85
CA ARG A 120 -11.81 0.62 -7.49
C ARG A 120 -10.70 -0.01 -6.68
N VAL A 121 -10.28 0.63 -5.59
CA VAL A 121 -9.30 0.09 -4.64
C VAL A 121 -10.05 -0.76 -3.61
N THR A 122 -9.57 -1.98 -3.40
CA THR A 122 -10.19 -2.98 -2.53
C THR A 122 -9.24 -3.50 -1.44
N SER A 123 -7.94 -3.20 -1.55
CA SER A 123 -6.92 -3.73 -0.64
C SER A 123 -5.88 -2.67 -0.31
N LEU A 124 -5.62 -2.49 0.99
CA LEU A 124 -4.55 -1.60 1.50
C LEU A 124 -3.45 -2.38 2.21
N GLU A 125 -3.76 -3.57 2.70
CA GLU A 125 -2.86 -4.38 3.53
C GLU A 125 -1.77 -5.04 2.70
N SER A 126 -0.58 -5.12 3.28
CA SER A 126 0.48 -6.03 2.86
C SER A 126 0.11 -7.46 3.26
N VAL A 127 0.32 -8.42 2.38
CA VAL A 127 -0.22 -9.79 2.54
C VAL A 127 0.81 -10.86 2.25
N VAL A 128 0.62 -12.03 2.86
CA VAL A 128 1.20 -13.30 2.41
C VAL A 128 0.14 -14.09 1.67
N MET A 129 0.55 -14.82 0.66
CA MET A 129 -0.29 -15.63 -0.22
C MET A 129 0.30 -17.02 -0.30
N ILE A 130 -0.27 -17.98 0.46
CA ILE A 130 0.17 -19.37 0.51
C ILE A 130 -0.40 -20.14 -0.67
N ASN A 131 0.48 -20.76 -1.42
CA ASN A 131 0.16 -21.50 -2.64
C ASN A 131 -0.37 -22.91 -2.29
N ARG A 132 -1.64 -23.17 -2.59
CA ARG A 132 -2.28 -24.49 -2.43
C ARG A 132 -2.34 -25.31 -3.73
N GLY A 133 -1.61 -24.86 -4.75
CA GLY A 133 -1.57 -25.50 -6.07
C GLY A 133 -2.60 -24.93 -7.04
N ASP A 134 -3.87 -24.95 -6.70
CA ASP A 134 -4.98 -24.45 -7.52
C ASP A 134 -5.58 -23.13 -7.00
N SER A 135 -5.17 -22.68 -5.82
CA SER A 135 -5.63 -21.47 -5.15
C SER A 135 -4.51 -20.82 -4.33
N LEU A 136 -4.72 -19.57 -3.93
CA LEU A 136 -3.87 -18.84 -2.99
C LEU A 136 -4.68 -18.51 -1.74
N ASP A 137 -4.21 -18.95 -0.58
CA ASP A 137 -4.72 -18.50 0.71
C ASP A 137 -4.08 -17.17 1.04
N VAL A 138 -4.86 -16.08 1.05
CA VAL A 138 -4.35 -14.72 1.23
C VAL A 138 -4.67 -14.23 2.62
N THR A 139 -3.64 -13.93 3.41
CA THR A 139 -3.75 -13.40 4.77
C THR A 139 -2.93 -12.12 4.94
N PRO A 140 -3.43 -11.12 5.71
CA PRO A 140 -2.63 -9.96 6.06
C PRO A 140 -1.37 -10.34 6.83
N LEU A 141 -0.26 -9.65 6.56
CA LEU A 141 0.92 -9.67 7.41
C LEU A 141 0.59 -9.04 8.79
N PRO A 142 1.41 -9.28 9.84
CA PRO A 142 1.22 -8.67 11.16
C PRO A 142 0.95 -7.16 11.13
N LEU A 143 0.30 -6.64 12.16
CA LEU A 143 -0.10 -5.23 12.26
C LEU A 143 1.07 -4.26 12.01
N GLU A 144 2.26 -4.60 12.49
CA GLU A 144 3.46 -3.77 12.35
C GLU A 144 3.85 -3.58 10.88
N ALA A 145 3.56 -4.55 10.01
CA ALA A 145 3.75 -4.44 8.57
C ALA A 145 2.73 -3.52 7.89
N GLN A 146 1.63 -3.20 8.58
CA GLN A 146 0.57 -2.32 8.07
C GLN A 146 0.74 -0.85 8.49
N LEU A 147 1.77 -0.53 9.31
CA LEU A 147 1.94 0.81 9.87
C LEU A 147 2.57 1.80 8.89
N ALA A 148 3.27 1.31 7.86
CA ALA A 148 3.87 2.12 6.81
C ALA A 148 3.91 1.36 5.48
N PRO A 149 3.94 2.06 4.32
CA PRO A 149 4.07 1.43 3.02
C PRO A 149 5.31 0.55 2.92
N VAL A 150 5.17 -0.62 2.29
CA VAL A 150 6.25 -1.58 2.07
C VAL A 150 6.71 -1.51 0.62
N PHE A 151 7.94 -1.05 0.38
CA PHE A 151 8.50 -0.86 -0.97
C PHE A 151 9.49 -1.93 -1.40
N GLY A 152 10.14 -2.60 -0.44
CA GLY A 152 11.06 -3.70 -0.69
C GLY A 152 10.85 -4.82 0.31
N ILE A 153 11.00 -6.06 -0.17
CA ILE A 153 10.88 -7.25 0.65
C ILE A 153 12.06 -8.14 0.33
N SER A 154 12.88 -8.48 1.34
CA SER A 154 13.91 -9.51 1.23
C SER A 154 13.51 -10.73 2.03
N VAL A 155 13.77 -11.91 1.46
CA VAL A 155 13.50 -13.22 2.05
C VAL A 155 14.82 -13.89 2.37
N ALA A 156 15.00 -14.35 3.59
CA ALA A 156 16.12 -15.19 4.02
C ALA A 156 15.82 -15.77 5.40
N ASP A 157 16.50 -16.86 5.75
CA ASP A 157 16.54 -17.37 7.11
C ASP A 157 17.58 -16.56 7.91
N PHE A 158 17.13 -15.49 8.60
CA PHE A 158 18.01 -14.54 9.30
C PHE A 158 18.50 -15.07 10.65
N ASP A 159 17.79 -16.02 11.27
CA ASP A 159 18.17 -16.57 12.57
C ASP A 159 18.65 -18.02 12.51
N ALA A 160 18.75 -18.59 11.30
CA ALA A 160 19.22 -19.95 11.01
C ALA A 160 18.36 -21.06 11.68
N ASP A 161 17.03 -20.83 11.77
CA ASP A 161 16.10 -21.83 12.30
C ASP A 161 15.50 -22.75 11.22
N GLY A 162 15.79 -22.47 9.94
CA GLY A 162 15.35 -23.25 8.79
C GLY A 162 14.05 -22.77 8.17
N SER A 163 13.47 -21.67 8.66
CA SER A 163 12.27 -21.03 8.10
C SER A 163 12.65 -19.71 7.42
N ASP A 164 11.99 -19.40 6.31
CA ASP A 164 12.19 -18.13 5.63
C ASP A 164 11.57 -16.99 6.43
N ASP A 165 12.38 -15.96 6.76
CA ASP A 165 11.98 -14.72 7.38
C ASP A 165 11.83 -13.61 6.32
N LEU A 166 11.21 -12.47 6.71
CA LEU A 166 11.04 -11.32 5.84
C LEU A 166 11.67 -10.07 6.45
N PHE A 167 12.47 -9.35 5.67
CA PHE A 167 12.76 -7.95 5.95
C PHE A 167 11.92 -7.05 5.06
N LEU A 168 11.24 -6.06 5.67
CA LEU A 168 10.39 -5.09 4.98
C LEU A 168 11.05 -3.70 4.99
N ALA A 169 11.37 -3.19 3.79
CA ALA A 169 11.81 -1.81 3.58
C ALA A 169 10.57 -0.89 3.51
N GLN A 170 10.48 0.06 4.42
CA GLN A 170 9.26 0.82 4.68
C GLN A 170 9.45 2.33 4.57
N ASN A 171 8.36 3.05 4.73
CA ASN A 171 8.16 4.50 4.78
C ASN A 171 7.98 5.18 3.43
N PHE A 172 7.21 6.28 3.47
CA PHE A 172 6.97 7.13 2.31
C PHE A 172 6.88 8.60 2.72
N PHE A 173 7.78 9.42 2.17
CA PHE A 173 7.88 10.86 2.47
C PHE A 173 7.30 11.74 1.37
N GLY A 174 7.07 11.16 0.18
CA GLY A 174 6.52 11.84 -1.00
C GLY A 174 4.99 12.06 -0.95
N THR A 175 4.43 12.23 0.25
CA THR A 175 3.01 12.51 0.44
C THR A 175 2.64 13.91 -0.03
N ARG A 176 1.33 14.16 -0.24
CA ARG A 176 0.82 15.50 -0.53
C ARG A 176 1.13 16.45 0.63
N PRO A 177 1.31 17.76 0.38
CA PRO A 177 1.64 18.75 1.42
C PRO A 177 0.65 18.86 2.58
N ASP A 178 -0.59 18.46 2.36
CA ASP A 178 -1.67 18.43 3.34
C ASP A 178 -1.81 17.06 4.04
N PHE A 179 -0.87 16.15 3.77
CA PHE A 179 -0.86 14.81 4.33
C PHE A 179 0.46 14.54 5.08
N PRO A 180 0.43 13.95 6.29
CA PRO A 180 1.65 13.63 7.02
C PRO A 180 2.49 12.59 6.28
N ARG A 181 3.78 12.59 6.53
CA ARG A 181 4.67 11.51 6.07
C ARG A 181 4.21 10.18 6.66
N MET A 182 4.34 9.12 5.88
CA MET A 182 4.06 7.76 6.32
C MET A 182 5.39 7.16 6.80
N ASP A 183 5.79 7.49 8.02
CA ASP A 183 7.13 7.26 8.57
C ASP A 183 7.13 6.42 9.88
N ALA A 184 6.09 5.62 10.09
CA ALA A 184 5.96 4.77 11.26
C ALA A 184 6.85 3.51 11.21
N GLY A 185 7.45 3.18 10.07
CA GLY A 185 8.36 2.05 9.90
C GLY A 185 9.78 2.35 10.35
N GLN A 186 10.48 1.32 10.81
CA GLN A 186 11.90 1.39 11.21
C GLN A 186 12.75 0.30 10.52
N GLY A 187 12.28 -0.22 9.38
CA GLY A 187 12.81 -1.45 8.82
C GLY A 187 12.33 -2.63 9.68
N LEU A 188 11.38 -3.40 9.19
CA LEU A 188 10.72 -4.43 9.98
C LEU A 188 11.23 -5.82 9.61
N LEU A 189 11.73 -6.56 10.60
CA LEU A 189 11.98 -7.98 10.47
C LEU A 189 10.75 -8.75 10.96
N LEU A 190 10.25 -9.64 10.14
CA LEU A 190 9.21 -10.61 10.46
C LEU A 190 9.82 -12.00 10.48
N LYS A 191 9.79 -12.65 11.64
CA LYS A 191 10.22 -14.05 11.79
C LYS A 191 9.17 -14.97 11.21
N GLY A 192 9.57 -15.88 10.34
CA GLY A 192 8.72 -16.97 9.84
C GLY A 192 8.45 -18.03 10.92
N GLU A 193 7.22 -18.52 10.95
CA GLU A 193 6.80 -19.57 11.90
C GLU A 193 6.81 -20.97 11.25
N GLY A 194 7.21 -21.07 9.96
CA GLY A 194 7.32 -22.33 9.21
C GLY A 194 5.97 -22.94 8.80
N ASP A 195 4.87 -22.25 9.06
CA ASP A 195 3.51 -22.66 8.68
C ASP A 195 2.80 -21.68 7.75
N GLY A 196 3.57 -20.69 7.25
CA GLY A 196 3.07 -19.56 6.44
C GLY A 196 2.70 -18.34 7.28
N GLY A 197 2.79 -18.43 8.61
CA GLY A 197 2.62 -17.33 9.55
C GLY A 197 3.91 -16.55 9.79
N PHE A 198 3.76 -15.29 10.23
CA PHE A 198 4.88 -14.41 10.54
C PHE A 198 4.67 -13.67 11.85
N LYS A 199 5.76 -13.44 12.59
CA LYS A 199 5.78 -12.70 13.84
C LYS A 199 6.69 -11.49 13.76
N ALA A 200 6.18 -10.30 14.08
CA ALA A 200 6.98 -9.09 14.09
C ALA A 200 8.05 -9.10 15.19
N MET A 201 9.27 -8.78 14.79
CA MET A 201 10.41 -8.64 15.69
C MET A 201 10.59 -7.17 16.04
N THR A 202 10.59 -6.86 17.34
CA THR A 202 10.87 -5.49 17.78
C THR A 202 12.31 -5.09 17.45
N SER A 203 12.56 -3.78 17.24
CA SER A 203 13.92 -3.27 17.00
C SER A 203 14.92 -3.57 18.14
N ALA A 204 14.40 -3.79 19.36
CA ALA A 204 15.23 -4.20 20.51
C ALA A 204 15.76 -5.64 20.36
N ILE A 205 15.04 -6.50 19.66
CA ILE A 205 15.42 -7.91 19.41
C ILE A 205 16.19 -8.02 18.11
N SER A 206 15.69 -7.47 17.01
CA SER A 206 16.32 -7.55 15.69
C SER A 206 17.58 -6.70 15.56
N GLY A 207 17.75 -5.66 16.40
CA GLY A 207 18.82 -4.67 16.25
C GLY A 207 18.62 -3.69 15.10
N ILE A 208 17.57 -3.87 14.27
CA ILE A 208 17.30 -3.04 13.09
C ILE A 208 16.54 -1.79 13.51
N ARG A 209 17.07 -0.62 13.13
CA ARG A 209 16.43 0.68 13.38
C ARG A 209 16.75 1.66 12.26
N LEU A 210 15.98 1.60 11.20
CA LEU A 210 16.11 2.45 10.01
C LEU A 210 14.94 3.45 9.97
N THR A 211 15.24 4.74 10.17
CA THR A 211 14.23 5.80 10.29
C THR A 211 14.00 6.57 9.00
N GLY A 212 14.77 6.29 7.94
CA GLY A 212 14.64 6.91 6.62
C GLY A 212 13.52 6.30 5.78
N GLU A 213 13.30 6.90 4.62
CA GLU A 213 12.51 6.30 3.55
C GLU A 213 13.36 5.20 2.88
N GLN A 214 12.87 3.97 2.89
CA GLN A 214 13.57 2.81 2.34
C GLN A 214 12.85 2.36 1.08
N ARG A 215 13.59 2.15 -0.01
CA ARG A 215 13.04 1.78 -1.32
C ARG A 215 13.40 0.39 -1.77
N GLY A 216 14.42 -0.18 -1.19
CA GLY A 216 14.87 -1.50 -1.54
C GLY A 216 15.70 -2.15 -0.45
N SER A 217 15.85 -3.47 -0.58
CA SER A 217 16.74 -4.25 0.24
C SER A 217 17.32 -5.40 -0.57
N ALA A 218 18.47 -5.89 -0.14
CA ALA A 218 19.13 -7.06 -0.71
C ALA A 218 19.78 -7.89 0.40
N VAL A 219 19.87 -9.17 0.15
CA VAL A 219 20.48 -10.13 1.08
C VAL A 219 21.60 -10.90 0.37
N ALA A 220 22.73 -11.07 1.06
CA ALA A 220 23.84 -11.90 0.63
C ALA A 220 24.77 -12.14 1.83
N ASP A 221 25.60 -13.15 1.76
CA ASP A 221 26.76 -13.30 2.66
C ASP A 221 27.94 -12.47 2.11
N PHE A 222 27.99 -11.17 2.50
CA PHE A 222 28.95 -10.21 1.98
C PHE A 222 30.38 -10.42 2.52
N ASP A 223 30.50 -10.80 3.77
CA ASP A 223 31.79 -11.00 4.43
C ASP A 223 32.27 -12.46 4.43
N ARG A 224 31.42 -13.38 3.92
CA ARG A 224 31.67 -14.81 3.76
C ARG A 224 31.86 -15.53 5.10
N ASP A 225 31.09 -15.12 6.11
CA ASP A 225 31.08 -15.79 7.41
C ASP A 225 30.05 -16.93 7.50
N GLY A 226 29.26 -17.14 6.42
CA GLY A 226 28.24 -18.16 6.32
C GLY A 226 26.89 -17.73 6.85
N ARG A 227 26.71 -16.46 7.17
CA ARG A 227 25.44 -15.85 7.59
C ARG A 227 24.91 -14.92 6.53
N VAL A 228 23.63 -14.65 6.60
CA VAL A 228 22.97 -13.70 5.70
C VAL A 228 23.16 -12.28 6.22
N ASP A 229 23.75 -11.42 5.38
CA ASP A 229 23.81 -9.99 5.61
C ASP A 229 22.65 -9.29 4.92
N LEU A 230 22.24 -8.15 5.46
CA LEU A 230 21.17 -7.32 4.94
C LEU A 230 21.69 -5.93 4.55
N LEU A 231 21.45 -5.54 3.30
CA LEU A 231 21.59 -4.18 2.81
C LEU A 231 20.20 -3.57 2.60
N ALA A 232 19.94 -2.38 3.16
CA ALA A 232 18.70 -1.63 2.97
C ALA A 232 18.98 -0.15 2.67
N GLY A 233 18.18 0.45 1.75
CA GLY A 233 18.34 1.85 1.32
C GLY A 233 17.11 2.45 0.65
#